data_d9172d3043099000dd36300bec2545c2
#
_entry.id   d9172d3043099000dd36300bec2545c2
#
_cell.length_a   1.000
_cell.length_b   1.000
_cell.length_c   1.000
_cell.angle_alpha   90.00
_cell.angle_beta   90.00
_cell.angle_gamma   90.00
#
_symmetry.space_group_name_H-M   'P 1'
#
loop_
_entity.id
_entity.type
_entity.pdbx_description
1 polymer ?
#
loop_
_entity_poly.entity_id
_entity_poly.type
_entity_poly.pdbx_seq_one_letter_code
_entity_poly.pdbx_strand_id
1 'polypeptide(L)'
;MRTAGAEIIDPFVIPEFDEFAPRLHPLSEVRAAIERYLAKTGPNFPKRLAAVMALGKFHPLHEVGLRETAAAPVPEEDPVVKQLESDEARMRTAYLVAMDELGIDVLAFPTATYPPKLNGDRNTTPAGTLSGIASALHWPAIVVPMGYSHESLPSGLQLLGRPWSEPILIELAYAYEQATQHRVSPTTVPSLGD
;
A
#
# COMPACT_ATOMS: atom_id res chain seq x y z
N MET A 1 -21.55 -8.83 4.13
CA MET A 1 -21.51 -8.89 2.65
C MET A 1 -22.52 -9.90 2.10
N ARG A 2 -22.40 -11.21 2.37
CA ARG A 2 -23.38 -12.21 1.86
C ARG A 2 -24.84 -11.87 2.19
N THR A 3 -25.12 -11.43 3.39
CA THR A 3 -26.46 -10.98 3.82
C THR A 3 -26.97 -9.75 3.09
N ALA A 4 -26.07 -8.98 2.46
CA ALA A 4 -26.40 -7.83 1.62
C ALA A 4 -26.38 -8.17 0.11
N GLY A 5 -26.37 -9.46 -0.25
CA GLY A 5 -26.48 -9.92 -1.63
C GLY A 5 -25.16 -10.12 -2.38
N ALA A 6 -24.01 -9.91 -1.75
CA ALA A 6 -22.72 -10.17 -2.40
C ALA A 6 -22.43 -11.66 -2.50
N GLU A 7 -22.05 -12.12 -3.66
CA GLU A 7 -21.44 -13.44 -3.85
C GLU A 7 -19.96 -13.37 -3.39
N ILE A 8 -19.56 -14.30 -2.53
CA ILE A 8 -18.21 -14.34 -1.96
C ILE A 8 -17.53 -15.63 -2.37
N ILE A 9 -16.47 -15.51 -3.11
CA ILE A 9 -15.57 -16.61 -3.50
C ILE A 9 -14.35 -16.57 -2.57
N ASP A 10 -14.15 -17.61 -1.80
CA ASP A 10 -13.07 -17.75 -0.80
C ASP A 10 -12.72 -19.25 -0.68
N PRO A 11 -11.45 -19.63 -0.86
CA PRO A 11 -10.30 -18.76 -1.08
C PRO A 11 -10.16 -18.22 -2.52
N PHE A 12 -9.58 -17.02 -2.66
CA PHE A 12 -9.01 -16.54 -3.90
C PHE A 12 -7.52 -16.89 -3.91
N VAL A 13 -7.10 -17.71 -4.88
CA VAL A 13 -5.73 -18.19 -4.98
C VAL A 13 -5.17 -17.83 -6.35
N ILE A 14 -3.95 -17.30 -6.35
CA ILE A 14 -3.19 -17.04 -7.57
C ILE A 14 -2.06 -18.09 -7.61
N PRO A 15 -2.03 -18.96 -8.62
CA PRO A 15 -0.91 -19.87 -8.80
C PRO A 15 0.42 -19.12 -8.89
N GLU A 16 1.48 -19.66 -8.32
CA GLU A 16 2.84 -19.09 -8.40
C GLU A 16 2.98 -17.68 -7.81
N PHE A 17 2.05 -17.26 -6.92
CA PHE A 17 2.09 -15.93 -6.31
C PHE A 17 3.44 -15.60 -5.65
N ASP A 18 4.05 -16.58 -5.00
CA ASP A 18 5.33 -16.40 -4.31
C ASP A 18 6.50 -16.10 -5.26
N GLU A 19 6.36 -16.42 -6.54
CA GLU A 19 7.41 -16.15 -7.54
C GLU A 19 7.47 -14.68 -7.94
N PHE A 20 6.35 -13.95 -7.85
CA PHE A 20 6.23 -12.55 -8.23
C PHE A 20 5.56 -11.69 -7.16
N ALA A 21 5.56 -12.14 -5.90
CA ALA A 21 5.04 -11.37 -4.78
C ALA A 21 5.66 -9.96 -4.74
N PRO A 22 4.88 -8.93 -4.37
CA PRO A 22 5.32 -7.55 -4.42
C PRO A 22 6.66 -7.36 -3.71
N ARG A 23 7.67 -6.90 -4.43
CA ARG A 23 8.97 -6.55 -3.87
C ARG A 23 8.98 -5.06 -3.53
N LEU A 24 9.86 -4.70 -2.60
CA LEU A 24 10.11 -3.29 -2.33
C LEU A 24 10.70 -2.62 -3.58
N HIS A 25 10.29 -1.38 -3.85
CA HIS A 25 10.87 -0.62 -4.94
C HIS A 25 12.40 -0.56 -4.84
N PRO A 26 13.11 -0.69 -5.96
CA PRO A 26 14.57 -0.59 -5.98
C PRO A 26 15.03 0.75 -5.41
N LEU A 27 16.08 0.73 -4.59
CA LEU A 27 16.61 1.96 -3.98
C LEU A 27 17.09 2.98 -5.02
N SER A 28 17.47 2.52 -6.20
CA SER A 28 17.83 3.34 -7.35
C SER A 28 16.66 4.22 -7.82
N GLU A 29 15.46 3.66 -7.95
CA GLU A 29 14.24 4.40 -8.30
C GLU A 29 13.82 5.36 -7.18
N VAL A 30 13.89 4.92 -5.93
CA VAL A 30 13.60 5.77 -4.76
C VAL A 30 14.52 6.98 -4.74
N ARG A 31 15.84 6.77 -4.94
CA ARG A 31 16.81 7.88 -5.05
C ARG A 31 16.46 8.82 -6.20
N ALA A 32 16.25 8.27 -7.39
CA ALA A 32 15.94 9.07 -8.57
C ALA A 32 14.65 9.89 -8.41
N ALA A 33 13.61 9.32 -7.80
CA ALA A 33 12.36 10.00 -7.52
C ALA A 33 12.54 11.15 -6.53
N ILE A 34 13.28 10.93 -5.44
CA ILE A 34 13.61 11.96 -4.45
C ILE A 34 14.40 13.10 -5.10
N GLU A 35 15.45 12.79 -5.86
CA GLU A 35 16.31 13.80 -6.49
C GLU A 35 15.56 14.57 -7.59
N ARG A 36 14.66 13.92 -8.32
CA ARG A 36 13.75 14.58 -9.27
C ARG A 36 12.80 15.57 -8.59
N TYR A 37 12.28 15.22 -7.43
CA TYR A 37 11.49 16.14 -6.60
C TYR A 37 12.34 17.31 -6.11
N LEU A 38 13.51 17.04 -5.53
CA LEU A 38 14.43 18.06 -5.03
C LEU A 38 14.89 19.03 -6.12
N ALA A 39 15.06 18.57 -7.35
CA ALA A 39 15.42 19.42 -8.48
C ALA A 39 14.43 20.58 -8.72
N LYS A 40 13.16 20.36 -8.39
CA LYS A 40 12.08 21.36 -8.55
C LYS A 40 12.01 22.36 -7.37
N THR A 41 12.73 22.13 -6.29
CA THR A 41 12.74 23.06 -5.13
C THR A 41 13.54 24.32 -5.43
N GLY A 42 13.39 25.37 -4.59
CA GLY A 42 14.14 26.62 -4.74
C GLY A 42 15.66 26.46 -4.64
N PRO A 43 16.44 27.47 -5.04
CA PRO A 43 17.90 27.39 -5.15
C PRO A 43 18.61 27.13 -3.81
N ASN A 44 17.99 27.48 -2.70
CA ASN A 44 18.56 27.33 -1.36
C ASN A 44 18.34 25.94 -0.74
N PHE A 45 17.72 25.00 -1.46
CA PHE A 45 17.46 23.65 -0.98
C PHE A 45 18.40 22.64 -1.64
N PRO A 46 18.80 21.56 -0.93
CA PRO A 46 19.63 20.52 -1.49
C PRO A 46 18.95 19.84 -2.69
N LYS A 47 19.74 19.45 -3.68
CA LYS A 47 19.25 18.81 -4.91
C LYS A 47 19.49 17.31 -4.97
N ARG A 48 20.29 16.79 -4.05
CA ARG A 48 20.66 15.38 -3.96
C ARG A 48 20.38 14.83 -2.57
N LEU A 49 20.01 13.56 -2.50
CA LEU A 49 19.74 12.88 -1.24
C LEU A 49 20.93 12.93 -0.28
N ALA A 50 22.16 12.73 -0.78
CA ALA A 50 23.38 12.85 0.02
C ALA A 50 23.52 14.24 0.66
N ALA A 51 23.14 15.31 -0.02
CA ALA A 51 23.17 16.67 0.54
C ALA A 51 22.08 16.88 1.60
N VAL A 52 20.90 16.25 1.45
CA VAL A 52 19.88 16.23 2.50
C VAL A 52 20.41 15.53 3.75
N MET A 53 21.07 14.40 3.58
CA MET A 53 21.67 13.65 4.69
C MET A 53 22.74 14.44 5.43
N ALA A 54 23.56 15.21 4.70
CA ALA A 54 24.60 16.06 5.30
C ALA A 54 24.03 17.12 6.25
N LEU A 55 22.74 17.46 6.15
CA LEU A 55 22.08 18.37 7.10
C LEU A 55 21.80 17.73 8.47
N GLY A 56 21.85 16.40 8.58
CA GLY A 56 21.58 15.67 9.82
C GLY A 56 20.16 15.81 10.37
N LYS A 57 19.21 16.31 9.57
CA LYS A 57 17.82 16.59 9.98
C LYS A 57 16.88 15.44 9.63
N PHE A 58 17.24 14.23 9.98
CA PHE A 58 16.42 13.03 9.82
C PHE A 58 16.44 12.20 11.10
N HIS A 59 15.44 11.34 11.28
CA HIS A 59 15.40 10.48 12.45
C HIS A 59 16.49 9.41 12.35
N PRO A 60 17.30 9.16 13.41
CA PRO A 60 18.43 8.22 13.37
C PRO A 60 18.08 6.81 12.88
N LEU A 61 16.85 6.36 13.13
CA LEU A 61 16.38 5.04 12.69
C LEU A 61 16.43 4.87 11.15
N HIS A 62 16.35 5.96 10.40
CA HIS A 62 16.37 5.95 8.93
C HIS A 62 17.78 6.11 8.33
N GLU A 63 18.81 6.31 9.15
CA GLU A 63 20.16 6.63 8.66
C GLU A 63 20.70 5.54 7.72
N VAL A 64 20.59 4.27 8.11
CA VAL A 64 21.11 3.16 7.30
C VAL A 64 20.42 3.11 5.95
N GLY A 65 19.07 3.06 5.93
CA GLY A 65 18.30 3.00 4.68
C GLY A 65 18.51 4.24 3.78
N LEU A 66 18.68 5.43 4.36
CA LEU A 66 18.99 6.63 3.59
C LEU A 66 20.39 6.58 2.97
N ARG A 67 21.39 6.04 3.68
CA ARG A 67 22.74 5.85 3.14
C ARG A 67 22.76 4.86 1.98
N GLU A 68 22.08 3.73 2.14
CA GLU A 68 21.93 2.72 1.09
C GLU A 68 21.22 3.31 -0.14
N THR A 69 20.13 4.05 0.08
CA THR A 69 19.40 4.73 -1.00
C THR A 69 20.30 5.75 -1.71
N ALA A 70 21.06 6.57 -0.97
CA ALA A 70 21.95 7.57 -1.56
C ALA A 70 23.10 6.94 -2.37
N ALA A 71 23.53 5.74 -2.01
CA ALA A 71 24.59 4.98 -2.69
C ALA A 71 24.10 4.09 -3.84
N ALA A 72 22.78 3.94 -4.01
CA ALA A 72 22.21 3.11 -5.06
C ALA A 72 22.63 3.56 -6.46
N PRO A 73 22.73 2.67 -7.47
CA PRO A 73 23.06 3.03 -8.85
C PRO A 73 21.99 3.90 -9.49
N VAL A 74 22.19 4.35 -10.71
CA VAL A 74 21.11 4.95 -11.51
C VAL A 74 20.12 3.85 -11.96
N PRO A 75 18.81 4.14 -12.08
CA PRO A 75 17.83 3.10 -12.40
C PRO A 75 18.12 2.34 -13.69
N GLU A 76 18.65 3.02 -14.70
CA GLU A 76 18.98 2.44 -16.00
C GLU A 76 20.08 1.37 -15.93
N GLU A 77 20.93 1.44 -14.90
CA GLU A 77 22.04 0.51 -14.65
C GLU A 77 21.66 -0.56 -13.61
N ASP A 78 20.49 -0.44 -12.98
CA ASP A 78 20.06 -1.36 -11.92
C ASP A 78 19.31 -2.56 -12.52
N PRO A 79 19.88 -3.79 -12.48
CA PRO A 79 19.20 -4.96 -13.01
C PRO A 79 17.90 -5.30 -12.27
N VAL A 80 17.77 -4.87 -11.02
CA VAL A 80 16.58 -5.12 -10.20
C VAL A 80 15.36 -4.36 -10.75
N VAL A 81 15.56 -3.17 -11.33
CA VAL A 81 14.48 -2.39 -11.95
C VAL A 81 13.83 -3.17 -13.09
N LYS A 82 14.61 -3.71 -14.01
CA LYS A 82 14.09 -4.48 -15.15
C LYS A 82 13.37 -5.75 -14.71
N GLN A 83 13.90 -6.43 -13.70
CA GLN A 83 13.26 -7.61 -13.14
C GLN A 83 11.92 -7.27 -12.49
N LEU A 84 11.86 -6.16 -11.73
CA LEU A 84 10.63 -5.70 -11.08
C LEU A 84 9.53 -5.39 -12.12
N GLU A 85 9.85 -4.66 -13.17
CA GLU A 85 8.89 -4.36 -14.25
C GLU A 85 8.30 -5.63 -14.88
N SER A 86 9.15 -6.64 -15.10
CA SER A 86 8.71 -7.95 -15.61
C SER A 86 7.81 -8.68 -14.60
N ASP A 87 8.20 -8.71 -13.33
CA ASP A 87 7.44 -9.39 -12.28
C ASP A 87 6.07 -8.71 -12.04
N GLU A 88 6.02 -7.37 -12.08
CA GLU A 88 4.76 -6.63 -12.00
C GLU A 88 3.83 -6.89 -13.18
N ALA A 89 4.38 -7.00 -14.40
CA ALA A 89 3.60 -7.33 -15.58
C ALA A 89 3.01 -8.75 -15.48
N ARG A 90 3.80 -9.73 -15.05
CA ARG A 90 3.35 -11.10 -14.78
C ARG A 90 2.27 -11.13 -13.70
N MET A 91 2.48 -10.41 -12.61
CA MET A 91 1.53 -10.31 -11.51
C MET A 91 0.18 -9.75 -11.99
N ARG A 92 0.18 -8.62 -12.72
CA ARG A 92 -1.04 -8.04 -13.30
C ARG A 92 -1.81 -9.05 -14.16
N THR A 93 -1.09 -9.77 -15.01
CA THR A 93 -1.70 -10.81 -15.86
C THR A 93 -2.30 -11.93 -15.04
N ALA A 94 -1.59 -12.46 -14.05
CA ALA A 94 -2.07 -13.55 -13.21
C ALA A 94 -3.33 -13.16 -12.41
N TYR A 95 -3.37 -11.93 -11.88
CA TYR A 95 -4.56 -11.42 -11.19
C TYR A 95 -5.76 -11.31 -12.13
N LEU A 96 -5.59 -10.75 -13.33
CA LEU A 96 -6.68 -10.63 -14.31
C LEU A 96 -7.21 -12.01 -14.72
N VAL A 97 -6.33 -12.95 -15.05
CA VAL A 97 -6.73 -14.31 -15.43
C VAL A 97 -7.52 -14.98 -14.31
N ALA A 98 -7.00 -14.95 -13.07
CA ALA A 98 -7.68 -15.57 -11.95
C ALA A 98 -9.05 -14.92 -11.65
N MET A 99 -9.15 -13.59 -11.77
CA MET A 99 -10.42 -12.88 -11.61
C MET A 99 -11.40 -13.20 -12.74
N ASP A 100 -10.94 -13.35 -13.98
CA ASP A 100 -11.79 -13.71 -15.14
C ASP A 100 -12.32 -15.12 -15.02
N GLU A 101 -11.46 -16.09 -14.67
CA GLU A 101 -11.86 -17.49 -14.50
C GLU A 101 -12.91 -17.69 -13.41
N LEU A 102 -12.89 -16.87 -12.37
CA LEU A 102 -13.81 -16.95 -11.24
C LEU A 102 -14.97 -15.95 -11.34
N GLY A 103 -15.01 -15.09 -12.35
CA GLY A 103 -16.03 -14.06 -12.50
C GLY A 103 -16.01 -13.01 -11.38
N ILE A 104 -14.83 -12.65 -10.86
CA ILE A 104 -14.65 -11.72 -9.74
C ILE A 104 -14.54 -10.29 -10.25
N ASP A 105 -15.34 -9.38 -9.69
CA ASP A 105 -15.29 -7.95 -9.97
C ASP A 105 -14.28 -7.23 -9.08
N VAL A 106 -14.22 -7.59 -7.79
CA VAL A 106 -13.43 -6.89 -6.76
C VAL A 106 -12.85 -7.89 -5.77
N LEU A 107 -11.59 -7.69 -5.39
CA LEU A 107 -10.95 -8.41 -4.30
C LEU A 107 -11.14 -7.65 -2.99
N ALA A 108 -11.45 -8.36 -1.91
CA ALA A 108 -11.68 -7.77 -0.59
C ALA A 108 -10.79 -8.45 0.46
N PHE A 109 -10.01 -7.65 1.18
CA PHE A 109 -9.08 -8.14 2.20
C PHE A 109 -8.75 -7.06 3.25
N PRO A 110 -8.30 -7.42 4.46
CA PRO A 110 -7.85 -6.45 5.45
C PRO A 110 -6.66 -5.64 4.92
N THR A 111 -6.59 -4.34 5.25
CA THR A 111 -5.46 -3.48 4.86
C THR A 111 -4.14 -3.87 5.50
N ALA A 112 -4.20 -4.51 6.67
CA ALA A 112 -3.02 -4.98 7.42
C ALA A 112 -3.27 -6.36 8.02
N THR A 113 -2.21 -7.15 8.12
CA THR A 113 -2.27 -8.53 8.67
C THR A 113 -2.29 -8.56 10.19
N TYR A 114 -1.74 -7.54 10.84
CA TYR A 114 -1.66 -7.44 12.29
C TYR A 114 -1.96 -6.01 12.75
N PRO A 115 -2.38 -5.81 14.01
CA PRO A 115 -2.47 -4.49 14.62
C PRO A 115 -1.12 -3.77 14.62
N PRO A 116 -1.10 -2.42 14.67
CA PRO A 116 0.13 -1.67 14.81
C PRO A 116 0.82 -2.02 16.12
N LYS A 117 2.15 -2.07 16.10
CA LYS A 117 2.94 -2.27 17.32
C LYS A 117 2.97 -1.00 18.18
N LEU A 118 3.28 -1.17 19.46
CA LEU A 118 3.44 -0.05 20.38
C LEU A 118 4.59 0.87 19.94
N ASN A 119 4.43 2.17 20.18
CA ASN A 119 5.49 3.14 19.90
C ASN A 119 6.74 2.80 20.70
N GLY A 120 7.89 2.74 20.03
CA GLY A 120 9.16 2.37 20.63
C GLY A 120 9.46 0.87 20.71
N ASP A 121 8.50 0.00 20.43
CA ASP A 121 8.76 -1.43 20.32
C ASP A 121 9.57 -1.73 19.05
N ARG A 122 10.81 -2.20 19.27
CA ARG A 122 11.75 -2.57 18.21
C ARG A 122 11.79 -4.08 17.93
N ASN A 123 11.19 -4.87 18.79
CA ASN A 123 11.30 -6.33 18.78
C ASN A 123 10.16 -6.99 18.02
N THR A 124 8.97 -6.37 18.01
CA THR A 124 7.82 -6.89 17.29
C THR A 124 7.97 -6.59 15.79
N THR A 125 7.72 -7.61 14.97
CA THR A 125 7.65 -7.43 13.51
C THR A 125 6.59 -6.38 13.17
N PRO A 126 6.91 -5.40 12.29
CA PRO A 126 5.91 -4.46 11.83
C PRO A 126 4.73 -5.17 11.16
N ALA A 127 3.53 -4.61 11.30
CA ALA A 127 2.37 -5.11 10.57
C ALA A 127 2.68 -5.15 9.07
N GLY A 128 2.45 -6.29 8.45
CA GLY A 128 2.45 -6.39 6.99
C GLY A 128 1.27 -5.60 6.44
N THR A 129 1.51 -4.74 5.48
CA THR A 129 0.44 -4.04 4.77
C THR A 129 0.14 -4.75 3.47
N LEU A 130 -1.12 -5.08 3.24
CA LEU A 130 -1.57 -5.64 1.97
C LEU A 130 -1.87 -4.55 0.93
N SER A 131 -1.83 -3.28 1.33
CA SER A 131 -1.99 -2.12 0.44
C SER A 131 -0.93 -2.06 -0.67
N GLY A 132 0.24 -2.64 -0.49
CA GLY A 132 1.27 -2.76 -1.51
C GLY A 132 0.84 -3.52 -2.76
N ILE A 133 -0.15 -4.40 -2.68
CA ILE A 133 -0.69 -5.13 -3.84
C ILE A 133 -1.31 -4.14 -4.84
N ALA A 134 -2.13 -3.20 -4.38
CA ALA A 134 -2.73 -2.18 -5.24
C ALA A 134 -1.67 -1.32 -5.95
N SER A 135 -0.61 -0.93 -5.23
CA SER A 135 0.50 -0.16 -5.79
C SER A 135 1.28 -0.95 -6.84
N ALA A 136 1.60 -2.22 -6.60
CA ALA A 136 2.33 -3.07 -7.52
C ALA A 136 1.51 -3.42 -8.79
N LEU A 137 0.20 -3.56 -8.64
CA LEU A 137 -0.71 -3.76 -9.77
C LEU A 137 -1.00 -2.46 -10.53
N HIS A 138 -0.80 -1.29 -9.91
CA HIS A 138 -1.24 0.02 -10.41
C HIS A 138 -2.77 0.06 -10.62
N TRP A 139 -3.52 -0.59 -9.74
CA TRP A 139 -4.98 -0.70 -9.81
C TRP A 139 -5.65 0.15 -8.76
N PRO A 140 -6.90 0.59 -9.01
CA PRO A 140 -7.67 1.36 -8.06
C PRO A 140 -8.05 0.52 -6.84
N ALA A 141 -7.96 1.15 -5.68
CA ALA A 141 -8.39 0.55 -4.42
C ALA A 141 -9.05 1.60 -3.52
N ILE A 142 -10.00 1.17 -2.72
CA ILE A 142 -10.65 1.98 -1.69
C ILE A 142 -10.63 1.24 -0.36
N VAL A 143 -10.52 1.96 0.74
CA VAL A 143 -10.54 1.39 2.09
C VAL A 143 -11.74 1.93 2.85
N VAL A 144 -12.48 1.03 3.48
CA VAL A 144 -13.62 1.35 4.34
C VAL A 144 -13.40 0.79 5.74
N PRO A 145 -13.98 1.40 6.79
CA PRO A 145 -13.91 0.86 8.13
C PRO A 145 -14.52 -0.55 8.21
N MET A 146 -13.77 -1.50 8.76
CA MET A 146 -14.20 -2.90 8.92
C MET A 146 -14.59 -3.23 10.38
N GLY A 147 -14.35 -2.33 11.29
CA GLY A 147 -14.56 -2.50 12.72
C GLY A 147 -13.28 -2.25 13.51
N TYR A 148 -13.20 -2.87 14.67
CA TYR A 148 -12.11 -2.68 15.61
C TYR A 148 -11.52 -4.03 16.04
N SER A 149 -10.22 -4.06 16.25
CA SER A 149 -9.48 -5.15 16.89
C SER A 149 -8.96 -4.69 18.25
N HIS A 150 -8.68 -5.60 19.15
CA HIS A 150 -8.17 -5.28 20.49
C HIS A 150 -8.93 -4.11 21.14
N GLU A 151 -10.27 -4.20 21.14
CA GLU A 151 -11.23 -3.25 21.72
C GLU A 151 -11.29 -1.87 21.03
N SER A 152 -10.17 -1.28 20.64
CA SER A 152 -10.13 0.13 20.18
C SER A 152 -9.29 0.38 18.92
N LEU A 153 -8.58 -0.60 18.39
CA LEU A 153 -7.73 -0.40 17.22
C LEU A 153 -8.55 -0.54 15.93
N PRO A 154 -8.71 0.52 15.13
CA PRO A 154 -9.52 0.48 13.93
C PRO A 154 -8.87 -0.44 12.87
N SER A 155 -9.72 -1.19 12.19
CA SER A 155 -9.33 -2.05 11.07
C SER A 155 -10.01 -1.59 9.80
N GLY A 156 -9.30 -1.67 8.67
CA GLY A 156 -9.78 -1.30 7.35
C GLY A 156 -9.97 -2.52 6.45
N LEU A 157 -11.08 -2.54 5.72
CA LEU A 157 -11.31 -3.43 4.59
C LEU A 157 -10.85 -2.71 3.32
N GLN A 158 -9.91 -3.29 2.61
CA GLN A 158 -9.52 -2.82 1.28
C GLN A 158 -10.33 -3.56 0.22
N LEU A 159 -10.91 -2.79 -0.69
CA LEU A 159 -11.52 -3.25 -1.93
C LEU A 159 -10.58 -2.88 -3.06
N LEU A 160 -10.09 -3.88 -3.80
CA LEU A 160 -9.18 -3.72 -4.91
C LEU A 160 -9.92 -4.10 -6.19
N GLY A 161 -10.06 -3.14 -7.09
CA GLY A 161 -10.76 -3.31 -8.35
C GLY A 161 -9.83 -3.56 -9.54
N ARG A 162 -10.43 -3.88 -10.68
CA ARG A 162 -9.75 -3.95 -11.97
C ARG A 162 -9.31 -2.55 -12.43
N PRO A 163 -8.40 -2.42 -13.40
CA PRO A 163 -8.11 -1.13 -14.01
C PRO A 163 -9.38 -0.38 -14.41
N TRP A 164 -9.46 0.91 -14.05
CA TRP A 164 -10.57 1.83 -14.40
C TRP A 164 -11.93 1.46 -13.79
N SER A 165 -11.96 0.69 -12.70
CA SER A 165 -13.19 0.27 -12.01
C SER A 165 -13.54 1.12 -10.79
N GLU A 166 -13.05 2.35 -10.69
CA GLU A 166 -13.32 3.26 -9.58
C GLU A 166 -14.82 3.44 -9.28
N PRO A 167 -15.73 3.55 -10.29
CA PRO A 167 -17.17 3.65 -10.02
C PRO A 167 -17.70 2.44 -9.25
N ILE A 168 -17.32 1.22 -9.63
CA ILE A 168 -17.73 -0.03 -8.97
C ILE A 168 -17.22 -0.06 -7.53
N LEU A 169 -15.96 0.36 -7.31
CA LEU A 169 -15.39 0.42 -5.97
C LEU A 169 -16.13 1.39 -5.05
N ILE A 170 -16.51 2.56 -5.55
CA ILE A 170 -17.26 3.56 -4.79
C ILE A 170 -18.67 3.02 -4.44
N GLU A 171 -19.34 2.40 -5.40
CA GLU A 171 -20.65 1.80 -5.19
C GLU A 171 -20.62 0.70 -4.12
N LEU A 172 -19.67 -0.24 -4.21
CA LEU A 172 -19.49 -1.31 -3.24
C LEU A 172 -19.07 -0.80 -1.86
N ALA A 173 -18.18 0.19 -1.81
CA ALA A 173 -17.75 0.82 -0.56
C ALA A 173 -18.92 1.50 0.13
N TYR A 174 -19.75 2.25 -0.61
CA TYR A 174 -20.95 2.89 -0.08
C TYR A 174 -21.96 1.87 0.41
N ALA A 175 -22.26 0.84 -0.38
CA ALA A 175 -23.17 -0.22 0.02
C ALA A 175 -22.71 -0.95 1.29
N TYR A 176 -21.40 -1.22 1.39
CA TYR A 176 -20.80 -1.82 2.58
C TYR A 176 -20.92 -0.91 3.81
N GLU A 177 -20.60 0.38 3.67
CA GLU A 177 -20.69 1.36 4.75
C GLU A 177 -22.13 1.49 5.26
N GLN A 178 -23.11 1.59 4.36
CA GLN A 178 -24.54 1.67 4.73
C GLN A 178 -25.03 0.42 5.46
N ALA A 179 -24.55 -0.75 5.06
CA ALA A 179 -24.94 -2.01 5.67
C ALA A 179 -24.29 -2.29 7.03
N THR A 180 -23.13 -1.69 7.33
CA THR A 180 -22.32 -2.06 8.50
C THR A 180 -22.17 -0.96 9.53
N GLN A 181 -22.10 0.30 9.12
CA GLN A 181 -21.95 1.47 10.02
C GLN A 181 -20.78 1.34 11.01
N HIS A 182 -19.68 0.74 10.58
CA HIS A 182 -18.54 0.42 11.46
C HIS A 182 -17.71 1.64 11.90
N ARG A 183 -17.89 2.80 11.26
CA ARG A 183 -17.17 4.00 11.63
C ARG A 183 -17.67 4.56 12.95
N VAL A 184 -16.76 4.74 13.91
CA VAL A 184 -17.02 5.44 15.18
C VAL A 184 -16.06 6.62 15.30
N SER A 185 -16.56 7.77 15.74
CA SER A 185 -15.70 8.94 15.98
C SER A 185 -14.74 8.68 17.15
N PRO A 186 -13.48 9.15 17.08
CA PRO A 186 -12.54 9.03 18.18
C PRO A 186 -13.06 9.75 19.42
N THR A 187 -13.05 9.08 20.58
CA THR A 187 -13.46 9.68 21.86
C THR A 187 -12.43 10.67 22.41
N THR A 188 -11.21 10.64 21.91
CA THR A 188 -10.10 11.49 22.33
C THR A 188 -10.05 12.84 21.60
N VAL A 189 -10.88 13.03 20.58
CA VAL A 189 -10.95 14.28 19.84
C VAL A 189 -12.32 14.90 20.13
N PRO A 190 -12.39 16.17 20.65
CA PRO A 190 -13.65 16.83 20.86
C PRO A 190 -14.38 17.03 19.54
N SER A 191 -15.72 17.00 19.56
CA SER A 191 -16.51 17.39 18.39
C SER A 191 -16.16 18.84 18.02
N LEU A 192 -16.01 19.08 16.72
CA LEU A 192 -15.97 20.46 16.24
C LEU A 192 -17.37 21.03 16.56
N GLY A 193 -17.41 22.03 17.46
CA GLY A 193 -18.67 22.71 17.76
C GLY A 193 -19.31 23.26 16.48
N ASP A 194 -20.65 23.23 16.44
CA ASP A 194 -21.42 23.85 15.37
C ASP A 194 -21.18 25.36 15.28
#